data_a968862d95537ef567f821e2805a8fa1
#
_entry.id   a968862d95537ef567f821e2805a8fa1
#
_cell.length_a   1.000
_cell.length_b   1.000
_cell.length_c   1.000
_cell.angle_alpha   90.00
_cell.angle_beta   90.00
_cell.angle_gamma   90.00
#
_symmetry.space_group_name_H-M   'P 1'
#
loop_
_entity.id
_entity.type
_entity.pdbx_description
1 polymer ?
#
loop_
_entity_poly.entity_id
_entity_poly.type
_entity_poly.pdbx_seq_one_letter_code
_entity_poly.pdbx_strand_id
1 'polypeptide(L)'
;MLITLALMLMSIGGFAQTAQEIINSYKENPGVGFVELNKMMINMASAAAKSEAEKEALKSVDSITMGMISTDELAAEIGKKLEVLEKQGYGKMNAEKEGSKAMVYMKGEENYITEVVILAKAEGHNVISLIKGKINSEQVGSLVK
;
A
#
# COMPACT_ATOMS: atom_id res chain seq x y z
N MET A 1 14.86 -34.97 -3.16
CA MET A 1 15.95 -33.99 -2.99
C MET A 1 15.73 -32.74 -3.83
N LEU A 2 15.59 -32.86 -5.13
CA LEU A 2 15.34 -31.71 -6.02
C LEU A 2 14.02 -31.00 -5.68
N ILE A 3 12.99 -31.74 -5.36
CA ILE A 3 11.67 -31.22 -4.99
C ILE A 3 11.75 -30.41 -3.69
N THR A 4 12.52 -30.92 -2.72
CA THR A 4 12.70 -30.25 -1.43
C THR A 4 13.46 -28.94 -1.61
N LEU A 5 14.47 -28.93 -2.46
CA LEU A 5 15.24 -27.74 -2.76
C LEU A 5 14.36 -26.70 -3.49
N ALA A 6 13.54 -27.16 -4.44
CA ALA A 6 12.61 -26.29 -5.15
C ALA A 6 11.59 -25.68 -4.20
N LEU A 7 11.09 -26.45 -3.24
CA LEU A 7 10.17 -25.95 -2.24
C LEU A 7 10.84 -24.92 -1.32
N MET A 8 12.09 -25.12 -0.96
CA MET A 8 12.86 -24.12 -0.21
C MET A 8 13.04 -22.83 -0.98
N LEU A 9 13.34 -22.91 -2.28
CA LEU A 9 13.49 -21.75 -3.15
C LEU A 9 12.14 -21.03 -3.30
N MET A 10 11.06 -21.76 -3.42
CA MET A 10 9.72 -21.19 -3.46
C MET A 10 9.35 -20.52 -2.14
N SER A 11 9.74 -21.11 -1.02
CA SER A 11 9.51 -20.53 0.30
C SER A 11 10.28 -19.22 0.45
N ILE A 12 11.53 -19.17 -0.02
CA ILE A 12 12.34 -17.96 -0.03
C ILE A 12 11.68 -16.91 -0.93
N GLY A 13 11.20 -17.31 -2.11
CA GLY A 13 10.46 -16.45 -3.01
C GLY A 13 9.18 -15.92 -2.38
N GLY A 14 8.45 -16.78 -1.65
CA GLY A 14 7.27 -16.39 -0.92
C GLY A 14 7.55 -15.39 0.20
N PHE A 15 8.69 -15.56 0.90
CA PHE A 15 9.12 -14.63 1.94
C PHE A 15 9.54 -13.28 1.35
N ALA A 16 9.97 -13.24 0.12
CA ALA A 16 10.38 -12.02 -0.55
C ALA A 16 9.22 -11.31 -1.28
N GLN A 17 7.99 -11.77 -1.07
CA GLN A 17 6.82 -11.18 -1.72
C GLN A 17 6.64 -9.73 -1.25
N THR A 18 6.66 -8.81 -2.21
CA THR A 18 6.51 -7.38 -1.94
C THR A 18 5.04 -6.98 -1.92
N ALA A 19 4.77 -5.76 -1.44
CA ALA A 19 3.43 -5.19 -1.49
C ALA A 19 2.91 -5.11 -2.93
N GLN A 20 3.79 -4.75 -3.87
CA GLN A 20 3.42 -4.70 -5.29
C GLN A 20 2.98 -6.06 -5.82
N GLU A 21 3.68 -7.11 -5.44
CA GLU A 21 3.35 -8.48 -5.88
C GLU A 21 2.01 -8.93 -5.30
N ILE A 22 1.74 -8.61 -4.04
CA ILE A 22 0.47 -8.93 -3.40
C ILE A 22 -0.67 -8.22 -4.15
N ILE A 23 -0.51 -6.94 -4.43
CA ILE A 23 -1.51 -6.17 -5.16
C ILE A 23 -1.68 -6.69 -6.58
N ASN A 24 -0.57 -7.00 -7.27
CA ASN A 24 -0.63 -7.54 -8.63
C ASN A 24 -1.39 -8.87 -8.70
N SER A 25 -1.35 -9.66 -7.64
CA SER A 25 -2.08 -10.94 -7.59
C SER A 25 -3.59 -10.75 -7.63
N TYR A 26 -4.09 -9.57 -7.33
CA TYR A 26 -5.52 -9.25 -7.38
C TYR A 26 -5.96 -8.44 -8.60
N LYS A 27 -5.04 -8.06 -9.48
CA LYS A 27 -5.36 -7.23 -10.65
C LYS A 27 -6.38 -7.88 -11.60
N GLU A 28 -6.38 -9.20 -11.68
CA GLU A 28 -7.34 -9.93 -12.50
C GLU A 28 -8.57 -10.39 -11.72
N ASN A 29 -8.61 -10.11 -10.42
CA ASN A 29 -9.75 -10.48 -9.59
C ASN A 29 -10.92 -9.52 -9.86
N PRO A 30 -12.11 -10.03 -10.26
CA PRO A 30 -13.23 -9.15 -10.56
C PRO A 30 -13.77 -8.42 -9.33
N GLY A 31 -13.41 -8.86 -8.13
CA GLY A 31 -13.82 -8.21 -6.88
C GLY A 31 -12.99 -6.99 -6.52
N VAL A 32 -11.92 -6.67 -7.27
CA VAL A 32 -11.08 -5.52 -7.00
C VAL A 32 -10.88 -4.71 -8.28
N GLY A 33 -11.26 -3.44 -8.24
CA GLY A 33 -11.03 -2.53 -9.35
C GLY A 33 -9.85 -1.62 -9.05
N PHE A 34 -8.83 -1.61 -9.91
CA PHE A 34 -7.62 -0.83 -9.70
C PHE A 34 -7.53 0.41 -10.56
N VAL A 35 -6.95 1.46 -9.98
CA VAL A 35 -6.56 2.69 -10.67
C VAL A 35 -5.11 2.94 -10.33
N GLU A 36 -4.30 3.21 -11.35
CA GLU A 36 -2.89 3.53 -11.16
C GLU A 36 -2.62 4.97 -11.60
N LEU A 37 -1.94 5.72 -10.73
CA LEU A 37 -1.53 7.09 -11.01
C LEU A 37 -0.01 7.11 -11.17
N ASN A 38 0.45 7.56 -12.34
CA ASN A 38 1.88 7.71 -12.58
C ASN A 38 2.35 9.12 -12.11
N LYS A 39 3.64 9.37 -12.23
CA LYS A 39 4.24 10.64 -11.79
C LYS A 39 3.58 11.86 -12.43
N MET A 40 3.26 11.78 -13.71
CA MET A 40 2.61 12.88 -14.43
C MET A 40 1.24 13.20 -13.83
N MET A 41 0.42 12.17 -13.60
CA MET A 41 -0.91 12.33 -13.01
C MET A 41 -0.83 12.88 -11.59
N ILE A 42 0.15 12.42 -10.82
CA ILE A 42 0.38 12.90 -9.45
C ILE A 42 0.77 14.37 -9.46
N ASN A 43 1.62 14.77 -10.38
CA ASN A 43 2.02 16.18 -10.53
C ASN A 43 0.82 17.07 -10.89
N MET A 44 -0.08 16.59 -11.72
CA MET A 44 -1.32 17.30 -12.03
C MET A 44 -2.21 17.42 -10.78
N ALA A 45 -2.31 16.36 -10.00
CA ALA A 45 -3.06 16.37 -8.75
C ALA A 45 -2.44 17.33 -7.73
N SER A 46 -1.11 17.43 -7.69
CA SER A 46 -0.43 18.32 -6.76
C SER A 46 -0.74 19.78 -7.04
N ALA A 47 -0.99 20.14 -8.30
CA ALA A 47 -1.37 21.50 -8.68
C ALA A 47 -2.74 21.90 -8.11
N ALA A 48 -3.61 20.92 -7.85
CA ALA A 48 -4.92 21.12 -7.26
C ALA A 48 -4.93 20.97 -5.74
N ALA A 49 -3.78 20.68 -5.13
CA ALA A 49 -3.69 20.47 -3.68
C ALA A 49 -3.99 21.77 -2.92
N LYS A 50 -4.68 21.62 -1.80
CA LYS A 50 -5.16 22.77 -1.01
C LYS A 50 -4.10 23.41 -0.11
N SER A 51 -3.05 22.67 0.23
CA SER A 51 -2.00 23.16 1.11
C SER A 51 -0.61 22.90 0.54
N GLU A 52 0.37 23.70 1.00
CA GLU A 52 1.76 23.49 0.63
C GLU A 52 2.29 22.14 1.13
N ALA A 53 1.82 21.71 2.31
CA ALA A 53 2.21 20.41 2.87
C ALA A 53 1.76 19.26 1.97
N GLU A 54 0.54 19.32 1.44
CA GLU A 54 0.05 18.32 0.50
C GLU A 54 0.85 18.33 -0.81
N LYS A 55 1.16 19.53 -1.33
CA LYS A 55 1.96 19.67 -2.55
C LYS A 55 3.34 19.05 -2.39
N GLU A 56 4.00 19.34 -1.27
CA GLU A 56 5.34 18.80 -0.98
C GLU A 56 5.29 17.28 -0.84
N ALA A 57 4.27 16.76 -0.15
CA ALA A 57 4.09 15.32 0.03
C ALA A 57 3.87 14.64 -1.33
N LEU A 58 3.01 15.19 -2.18
CA LEU A 58 2.72 14.63 -3.50
C LEU A 58 3.91 14.67 -4.44
N LYS A 59 4.75 15.70 -4.34
CA LYS A 59 5.98 15.78 -5.15
C LYS A 59 6.95 14.64 -4.85
N SER A 60 6.91 14.12 -3.63
CA SER A 60 7.77 13.02 -3.20
C SER A 60 7.25 11.65 -3.65
N VAL A 61 6.03 11.59 -4.16
CA VAL A 61 5.38 10.35 -4.57
C VAL A 61 5.66 10.09 -6.05
N ASP A 62 6.07 8.87 -6.37
CA ASP A 62 6.34 8.45 -7.74
C ASP A 62 5.16 7.74 -8.38
N SER A 63 4.41 6.95 -7.59
CA SER A 63 3.25 6.25 -8.10
C SER A 63 2.26 5.96 -6.97
N ILE A 64 1.00 5.87 -7.34
CA ILE A 64 -0.08 5.48 -6.44
C ILE A 64 -0.93 4.43 -7.16
N THR A 65 -1.12 3.29 -6.52
CA THR A 65 -2.04 2.25 -7.00
C THR A 65 -3.17 2.16 -5.98
N MET A 66 -4.40 2.31 -6.43
CA MET A 66 -5.57 2.22 -5.57
C MET A 66 -6.48 1.11 -6.04
N GLY A 67 -6.96 0.28 -5.13
CA GLY A 67 -7.91 -0.78 -5.44
C GLY A 67 -9.17 -0.63 -4.60
N MET A 68 -10.32 -0.66 -5.27
CA MET A 68 -11.62 -0.72 -4.60
C MET A 68 -11.99 -2.18 -4.42
N ILE A 69 -12.21 -2.61 -3.18
CA ILE A 69 -12.50 -4.00 -2.84
C ILE A 69 -14.00 -4.14 -2.62
N SER A 70 -14.62 -5.04 -3.35
CA SER A 70 -16.09 -5.15 -3.38
C SER A 70 -16.72 -5.80 -2.14
N THR A 71 -15.99 -6.64 -1.41
CA THR A 71 -16.55 -7.35 -0.24
C THR A 71 -15.63 -7.27 0.96
N ASP A 72 -16.21 -7.36 2.15
CA ASP A 72 -15.46 -7.41 3.40
C ASP A 72 -14.63 -8.71 3.50
N GLU A 73 -15.14 -9.79 2.95
CA GLU A 73 -14.44 -11.07 2.95
C GLU A 73 -13.13 -10.99 2.15
N LEU A 74 -13.20 -10.38 0.99
CA LEU A 74 -12.02 -10.19 0.15
C LEU A 74 -11.03 -9.23 0.80
N ALA A 75 -11.53 -8.17 1.44
CA ALA A 75 -10.67 -7.25 2.20
C ALA A 75 -9.95 -7.96 3.33
N ALA A 76 -10.63 -8.86 4.05
CA ALA A 76 -10.02 -9.65 5.11
C ALA A 76 -8.95 -10.59 4.57
N GLU A 77 -9.19 -11.20 3.42
CA GLU A 77 -8.20 -12.05 2.75
C GLU A 77 -6.94 -11.27 2.39
N ILE A 78 -7.12 -10.10 1.81
CA ILE A 78 -6.01 -9.21 1.46
C ILE A 78 -5.26 -8.78 2.72
N GLY A 79 -5.98 -8.45 3.79
CA GLY A 79 -5.38 -8.10 5.07
C GLY A 79 -4.48 -9.19 5.64
N LYS A 80 -4.90 -10.45 5.51
CA LYS A 80 -4.08 -11.58 5.94
C LYS A 80 -2.81 -11.72 5.12
N LYS A 81 -2.91 -11.50 3.81
CA LYS A 81 -1.73 -11.55 2.94
C LYS A 81 -0.76 -10.42 3.24
N LEU A 82 -1.26 -9.27 3.62
CA LEU A 82 -0.41 -8.13 3.99
C LEU A 82 0.38 -8.36 5.28
N GLU A 83 -0.07 -9.25 6.15
CA GLU A 83 0.64 -9.56 7.39
C GLU A 83 2.08 -10.06 7.14
N VAL A 84 2.33 -10.67 5.99
CA VAL A 84 3.66 -11.14 5.61
C VAL A 84 4.65 -9.98 5.48
N LEU A 85 4.17 -8.77 5.24
CA LEU A 85 5.01 -7.58 5.09
C LEU A 85 5.78 -7.23 6.36
N GLU A 86 5.23 -7.53 7.54
CA GLU A 86 5.95 -7.33 8.80
C GLU A 86 7.24 -8.12 8.83
N LYS A 87 7.22 -9.32 8.27
CA LYS A 87 8.41 -10.19 8.17
C LYS A 87 9.40 -9.70 7.13
N GLN A 88 8.97 -8.81 6.24
CA GLN A 88 9.80 -8.23 5.19
C GLN A 88 10.41 -6.89 5.60
N GLY A 89 10.26 -6.51 6.86
CA GLY A 89 10.82 -5.27 7.36
C GLY A 89 9.88 -4.05 7.28
N TYR A 90 8.60 -4.26 6.95
CA TYR A 90 7.63 -3.18 6.99
C TYR A 90 7.17 -2.94 8.42
N GLY A 91 7.06 -1.67 8.79
CA GLY A 91 6.42 -1.29 10.04
C GLY A 91 4.92 -1.27 9.86
N LYS A 92 4.18 -1.65 10.89
CA LYS A 92 2.72 -1.69 10.86
C LYS A 92 2.13 -0.70 11.87
N MET A 93 1.10 0.01 11.44
CA MET A 93 0.35 0.92 12.30
C MET A 93 -1.14 0.74 12.01
N ASN A 94 -1.94 0.74 13.08
CA ASN A 94 -3.39 0.71 12.96
C ASN A 94 -3.93 2.08 13.30
N ALA A 95 -4.87 2.58 12.49
CA ALA A 95 -5.56 3.83 12.75
C ALA A 95 -7.06 3.57 12.77
N GLU A 96 -7.74 4.16 13.74
CA GLU A 96 -9.19 4.06 13.85
C GLU A 96 -9.75 5.41 14.23
N LYS A 97 -10.74 5.87 13.46
CA LYS A 97 -11.37 7.17 13.70
C LYS A 97 -12.81 7.13 13.21
N GLU A 98 -13.75 7.38 14.14
CA GLU A 98 -15.19 7.55 13.83
C GLU A 98 -15.77 6.52 12.83
N GLY A 99 -15.56 5.23 13.11
CA GLY A 99 -16.08 4.17 12.25
C GLY A 99 -15.22 3.83 11.05
N SER A 100 -14.12 4.54 10.85
CA SER A 100 -13.14 4.24 9.82
C SER A 100 -11.96 3.51 10.42
N LYS A 101 -11.51 2.47 9.76
CA LYS A 101 -10.35 1.67 10.17
C LYS A 101 -9.33 1.63 9.05
N ALA A 102 -8.07 1.77 9.41
CA ALA A 102 -6.98 1.65 8.46
C ALA A 102 -5.83 0.86 9.05
N MET A 103 -5.26 -0.03 8.25
CA MET A 103 -3.98 -0.67 8.53
C MET A 103 -2.96 -0.08 7.59
N VAL A 104 -1.85 0.39 8.13
CA VAL A 104 -0.80 1.05 7.35
C VAL A 104 0.50 0.27 7.52
N TYR A 105 1.09 -0.12 6.41
CA TYR A 105 2.40 -0.76 6.37
C TYR A 105 3.36 0.20 5.68
N MET A 106 4.52 0.42 6.28
CA MET A 106 5.50 1.35 5.74
C MET A 106 6.87 0.71 5.68
N LYS A 107 7.58 0.94 4.59
CA LYS A 107 8.95 0.51 4.43
C LYS A 107 9.81 1.67 3.98
N GLY A 108 11.01 1.79 4.53
CA GLY A 108 11.89 2.88 4.16
C GLY A 108 13.25 2.79 4.82
N GLU A 109 13.98 3.87 4.67
CA GLU A 109 15.29 4.08 5.28
C GLU A 109 15.19 5.18 6.32
N GLU A 110 16.27 5.50 7.00
CA GLU A 110 16.30 6.38 8.18
C GLU A 110 15.41 7.63 8.13
N ASN A 111 15.42 8.35 7.02
CA ASN A 111 14.67 9.61 6.91
C ASN A 111 13.58 9.58 5.86
N TYR A 112 13.48 8.51 5.10
CA TYR A 112 12.56 8.43 3.98
C TYR A 112 11.76 7.15 4.01
N ILE A 113 10.50 7.26 3.65
CA ILE A 113 9.63 6.11 3.45
C ILE A 113 9.52 5.90 1.95
N THR A 114 9.77 4.68 1.49
CA THR A 114 9.76 4.35 0.06
C THR A 114 8.48 3.68 -0.38
N GLU A 115 7.77 3.04 0.54
CA GLU A 115 6.49 2.41 0.25
C GLU A 115 5.54 2.57 1.42
N VAL A 116 4.29 2.87 1.10
CA VAL A 116 3.19 2.91 2.08
C VAL A 116 2.05 2.09 1.52
N VAL A 117 1.60 1.10 2.27
CA VAL A 117 0.42 0.30 1.91
C VAL A 117 -0.68 0.61 2.92
N ILE A 118 -1.84 0.99 2.43
CA ILE A 118 -2.96 1.32 3.29
C ILE A 118 -4.14 0.43 2.91
N LEU A 119 -4.64 -0.33 3.87
CA LEU A 119 -5.90 -1.06 3.71
C LEU A 119 -6.89 -0.39 4.64
N ALA A 120 -7.87 0.28 4.06
CA ALA A 120 -8.81 1.09 4.80
C ALA A 120 -10.25 0.69 4.54
N LYS A 121 -11.08 0.82 5.57
CA LYS A 121 -12.53 0.70 5.45
C LYS A 121 -13.14 1.98 5.97
N ALA A 122 -13.89 2.67 5.12
CA ALA A 122 -14.58 3.90 5.45
C ALA A 122 -15.92 3.93 4.74
N GLU A 123 -16.97 4.28 5.48
CA GLU A 123 -18.33 4.42 4.93
C GLU A 123 -18.82 3.17 4.17
N GLY A 124 -18.44 1.98 4.65
CA GLY A 124 -18.83 0.73 4.02
C GLY A 124 -18.01 0.33 2.80
N HIS A 125 -17.01 1.12 2.45
CA HIS A 125 -16.12 0.83 1.32
C HIS A 125 -14.74 0.40 1.80
N ASN A 126 -14.21 -0.63 1.15
CA ASN A 126 -12.86 -1.12 1.40
C ASN A 126 -11.95 -0.67 0.26
N VAL A 127 -10.81 -0.09 0.61
CA VAL A 127 -9.83 0.42 -0.35
C VAL A 127 -8.45 -0.03 0.06
N ILE A 128 -7.66 -0.48 -0.91
CA ILE A 128 -6.23 -0.72 -0.71
C ILE A 128 -5.45 0.29 -1.56
N SER A 129 -4.40 0.87 -0.98
CA SER A 129 -3.56 1.83 -1.68
C SER A 129 -2.10 1.45 -1.51
N LEU A 130 -1.34 1.53 -2.58
CA LEU A 130 0.11 1.40 -2.54
C LEU A 130 0.73 2.69 -3.05
N ILE A 131 1.47 3.36 -2.20
CA ILE A 131 2.13 4.62 -2.51
C ILE A 131 3.63 4.36 -2.53
N LYS A 132 4.28 4.66 -3.64
CA LYS A 132 5.72 4.53 -3.80
C LYS A 132 6.34 5.89 -4.05
N GLY A 133 7.52 6.10 -3.49
CA GLY A 133 8.22 7.35 -3.67
C GLY A 133 9.41 7.45 -2.73
N LYS A 134 9.83 8.67 -2.50
CA LYS A 134 10.87 8.99 -1.52
C LYS A 134 10.28 10.05 -0.59
N ILE A 135 9.48 9.57 0.36
CA ILE A 135 8.62 10.42 1.18
C ILE A 135 9.31 10.70 2.50
N ASN A 136 9.44 11.97 2.88
CA ASN A 136 9.95 12.34 4.18
C ASN A 136 9.00 11.78 5.24
N SER A 137 9.54 11.17 6.29
CA SER A 137 8.74 10.54 7.33
C SER A 137 7.75 11.50 7.99
N GLU A 138 8.05 12.78 8.04
CA GLU A 138 7.16 13.80 8.58
C GLU A 138 5.94 14.07 7.68
N GLN A 139 6.08 13.83 6.38
CA GLN A 139 5.02 14.08 5.41
C GLN A 139 4.01 12.95 5.29
N VAL A 140 4.31 11.78 5.83
CA VAL A 140 3.42 10.62 5.75
C VAL A 140 2.06 10.90 6.38
N GLY A 141 2.03 11.65 7.47
CA GLY A 141 0.79 12.02 8.12
C GLY A 141 -0.18 12.76 7.21
N SER A 142 0.33 13.52 6.24
CA SER A 142 -0.49 14.25 5.28
C SER A 142 -1.11 13.34 4.21
N LEU A 143 -0.48 12.20 3.94
CA LEU A 143 -0.95 11.25 2.91
C LEU A 143 -1.98 10.27 3.42
N VAL A 144 -2.01 10.00 4.74
CA VAL A 144 -2.91 9.01 5.34
C VAL A 144 -4.14 9.62 6.00
N LYS A 145 -4.30 10.89 5.91
CA LYS A 145 -5.50 11.59 6.43
C LYS A 145 -6.69 11.45 5.52
#